data_c5fbe6fe238ba8051841acf78ec06217
#
_entry.id   c5fbe6fe238ba8051841acf78ec06217
#
_cell.length_a   1.000
_cell.length_b   1.000
_cell.length_c   1.000
_cell.angle_alpha   90.00
_cell.angle_beta   90.00
_cell.angle_gamma   90.00
#
_symmetry.space_group_name_H-M   'P 1'
#
loop_
_entity.id
_entity.type
_entity.pdbx_description
1 polymer ?
#
loop_
_entity_poly.entity_id
_entity_poly.type
_entity_poly.pdbx_seq_one_letter_code
_entity_poly.pdbx_strand_id
1 'polypeptide(L)'
;AFSMAGESNLVFIINELDKAASGKGNGNPADVLLTLLDNLGFTDNYMECMVPTSGVYPIATANDKSQISAPLMSRFAVIDIPDYTEEEKKIIFSRFALPKVMKRMSMKPEECVLTPEGLDIVIEKHSGISGIRDLEQAAEHIAANALYQIEVNHVKQVVFDAEMVEKLLG
;
A
#
# COMPACT_ATOMS: atom_id res chain seq x y z
N ALA A 1 15.16 8.47 -15.79
CA ALA A 1 13.80 8.22 -16.30
C ALA A 1 13.73 8.48 -17.82
N PHE A 2 13.98 9.67 -18.31
CA PHE A 2 13.89 10.01 -19.75
C PHE A 2 14.73 9.09 -20.65
N SER A 3 15.98 8.84 -20.26
CA SER A 3 16.89 7.96 -21.03
C SER A 3 16.39 6.50 -21.08
N MET A 4 15.72 6.02 -20.03
CA MET A 4 15.16 4.67 -20.00
C MET A 4 13.87 4.53 -20.79
N ALA A 5 13.06 5.58 -20.82
CA ALA A 5 11.79 5.58 -21.52
C ALA A 5 11.92 5.89 -23.03
N GLY A 6 12.98 6.61 -23.42
CA GLY A 6 13.17 7.06 -24.79
C GLY A 6 12.19 8.14 -25.25
N GLU A 7 11.39 8.68 -24.32
CA GLU A 7 10.32 9.64 -24.58
C GLU A 7 10.42 10.84 -23.64
N SER A 8 9.89 11.98 -24.06
CA SER A 8 9.87 13.22 -23.27
C SER A 8 8.54 13.49 -22.56
N ASN A 9 7.45 12.82 -22.98
CA ASN A 9 6.10 13.00 -22.46
C ASN A 9 5.74 11.91 -21.43
N LEU A 10 6.43 11.89 -20.29
CA LEU A 10 6.32 10.85 -19.30
C LEU A 10 5.24 11.13 -18.26
N VAL A 11 4.56 10.06 -17.82
CA VAL A 11 3.90 10.05 -16.51
C VAL A 11 4.95 9.70 -15.46
N PHE A 12 5.24 10.64 -14.58
CA PHE A 12 6.26 10.50 -13.55
C PHE A 12 5.60 10.20 -12.21
N ILE A 13 5.75 8.95 -11.72
CA ILE A 13 5.12 8.51 -10.47
C ILE A 13 6.12 8.70 -9.33
N ILE A 14 5.72 9.48 -8.32
CA ILE A 14 6.50 9.78 -7.12
C ILE A 14 5.79 9.14 -5.93
N ASN A 15 6.34 8.07 -5.41
CA ASN A 15 5.78 7.42 -4.23
C ASN A 15 6.33 8.06 -2.95
N GLU A 16 5.46 8.18 -1.93
CA GLU A 16 5.81 8.67 -0.59
C GLU A 16 6.47 10.06 -0.63
N LEU A 17 5.81 11.01 -1.30
CA LEU A 17 6.30 12.38 -1.44
C LEU A 17 6.54 13.07 -0.09
N ASP A 18 5.75 12.76 0.93
CA ASP A 18 5.89 13.21 2.31
C ASP A 18 7.27 12.85 2.92
N LYS A 19 7.81 11.68 2.59
CA LYS A 19 9.13 11.25 3.07
C LYS A 19 10.28 11.93 2.31
N ALA A 20 10.09 12.20 1.03
CA ALA A 20 11.09 12.90 0.22
C ALA A 20 11.28 14.34 0.67
N ALA A 21 10.24 15.01 1.18
CA ALA A 21 10.26 16.40 1.60
C ALA A 21 10.95 16.63 2.97
N SER A 22 11.20 15.57 3.76
CA SER A 22 11.76 15.67 5.13
C SER A 22 13.28 15.47 5.20
N GLY A 23 13.98 15.30 4.10
CA GLY A 23 15.42 15.03 4.07
C GLY A 23 16.28 16.21 4.54
N LYS A 24 17.01 16.02 5.64
CA LYS A 24 18.02 16.96 6.17
C LYS A 24 19.39 16.73 5.52
N GLY A 25 19.49 16.82 4.19
CA GLY A 25 20.76 16.63 3.46
C GLY A 25 21.13 17.83 2.60
N ASN A 26 22.35 17.81 2.02
CA ASN A 26 22.81 18.81 1.06
C ASN A 26 21.97 18.73 -0.23
N GLY A 27 20.95 19.58 -0.35
CA GLY A 27 19.97 19.61 -1.42
C GLY A 27 18.63 19.00 -0.98
N ASN A 28 17.61 19.85 -0.97
CA ASN A 28 16.25 19.39 -0.66
C ASN A 28 15.63 18.78 -1.93
N PRO A 29 15.27 17.48 -1.94
CA PRO A 29 14.58 16.87 -3.09
C PRO A 29 13.32 17.64 -3.51
N ALA A 30 12.67 18.32 -2.56
CA ALA A 30 11.50 19.15 -2.82
C ALA A 30 11.82 20.31 -3.79
N ASP A 31 13.01 20.91 -3.74
CA ASP A 31 13.37 22.04 -4.61
C ASP A 31 13.55 21.56 -6.05
N VAL A 32 14.11 20.37 -6.25
CA VAL A 32 14.24 19.74 -7.57
C VAL A 32 12.86 19.43 -8.16
N LEU A 33 11.93 18.94 -7.31
CA LEU A 33 10.55 18.67 -7.73
C LEU A 33 9.81 19.94 -8.10
N LEU A 34 10.03 21.05 -7.41
CA LEU A 34 9.44 22.34 -7.79
C LEU A 34 9.83 22.76 -9.19
N THR A 35 11.11 22.63 -9.55
CA THR A 35 11.61 22.93 -10.90
C THR A 35 10.98 22.03 -11.96
N LEU A 36 10.82 20.74 -11.64
CA LEU A 36 10.16 19.78 -12.54
C LEU A 36 8.67 20.13 -12.75
N LEU A 37 7.97 20.51 -11.68
CA LEU A 37 6.54 20.82 -11.68
C LEU A 37 6.22 22.14 -12.36
N ASP A 38 7.14 23.09 -12.36
CA ASP A 38 6.97 24.38 -13.01
C ASP A 38 7.16 24.31 -14.54
N ASN A 39 7.44 23.14 -15.09
CA ASN A 39 7.66 22.92 -16.52
C ASN A 39 8.75 23.83 -17.16
N LEU A 40 9.66 24.31 -16.34
CA LEU A 40 10.74 25.22 -16.78
C LEU A 40 11.94 24.46 -17.37
N GLY A 41 11.92 23.14 -17.29
CA GLY A 41 13.10 22.31 -17.57
C GLY A 41 14.07 22.31 -16.41
N PHE A 42 15.04 21.42 -16.44
CA PHE A 42 16.15 21.43 -15.50
C PHE A 42 17.48 21.24 -16.24
N THR A 43 18.53 21.79 -15.68
CA THR A 43 19.87 21.56 -16.20
C THR A 43 20.41 20.26 -15.61
N ASP A 44 20.69 19.29 -16.47
CA ASP A 44 21.40 18.09 -16.07
C ASP A 44 22.89 18.41 -15.93
N ASN A 45 23.41 18.33 -14.70
CA ASN A 45 24.79 18.70 -14.40
C ASN A 45 25.83 17.74 -14.99
N TYR A 46 25.42 16.53 -15.36
CA TYR A 46 26.31 15.55 -15.99
C TYR A 46 26.37 15.75 -17.51
N MET A 47 25.21 16.04 -18.10
CA MET A 47 25.12 16.25 -19.54
C MET A 47 25.35 17.73 -19.93
N GLU A 48 25.39 18.63 -18.95
CA GLU A 48 25.55 20.08 -19.11
C GLU A 48 24.54 20.69 -20.12
N CYS A 49 23.35 20.10 -20.18
CA CYS A 49 22.29 20.56 -21.07
C CYS A 49 20.96 20.73 -20.33
N MET A 50 20.11 21.59 -20.88
CA MET A 50 18.76 21.78 -20.39
C MET A 50 17.85 20.67 -20.91
N VAL A 51 17.20 19.94 -19.99
CA VAL A 51 16.19 18.92 -20.29
C VAL A 51 14.81 19.56 -20.15
N PRO A 52 14.01 19.62 -21.23
CA PRO A 52 12.66 20.17 -21.16
C PRO A 52 11.74 19.23 -20.37
N THR A 53 10.85 19.81 -19.54
CA THR A 53 9.89 19.07 -18.71
C THR A 53 8.43 19.35 -19.06
N SER A 54 8.16 20.11 -20.13
CA SER A 54 6.82 20.53 -20.53
C SER A 54 5.85 19.39 -20.89
N GLY A 55 6.37 18.19 -21.17
CA GLY A 55 5.56 16.99 -21.45
C GLY A 55 5.44 16.02 -20.29
N VAL A 56 5.88 16.40 -19.08
CA VAL A 56 5.87 15.51 -17.92
C VAL A 56 4.59 15.71 -17.12
N TYR A 57 3.93 14.59 -16.80
CA TYR A 57 2.72 14.56 -15.98
C TYR A 57 3.04 13.88 -14.63
N PRO A 58 3.32 14.64 -13.56
CA PRO A 58 3.64 14.07 -12.27
C PRO A 58 2.38 13.60 -11.52
N ILE A 59 2.45 12.38 -11.00
CA ILE A 59 1.47 11.82 -10.06
C ILE A 59 2.25 11.47 -8.79
N ALA A 60 1.80 11.99 -7.65
CA ALA A 60 2.45 11.71 -6.37
C ALA A 60 1.49 10.99 -5.41
N THR A 61 2.04 10.09 -4.59
CA THR A 61 1.33 9.53 -3.44
C THR A 61 1.97 10.02 -2.15
N ALA A 62 1.15 10.21 -1.12
CA ALA A 62 1.60 10.58 0.21
C ALA A 62 0.65 9.99 1.27
N ASN A 63 1.18 9.65 2.43
CA ASN A 63 0.38 9.21 3.57
C ASN A 63 -0.03 10.41 4.44
N ASP A 64 0.84 11.40 4.57
CA ASP A 64 0.61 12.58 5.38
C ASP A 64 0.91 13.86 4.59
N LYS A 65 -0.15 14.50 4.11
CA LYS A 65 -0.04 15.77 3.37
C LYS A 65 0.52 16.92 4.20
N SER A 66 0.48 16.84 5.54
CA SER A 66 1.03 17.88 6.41
C SER A 66 2.57 17.97 6.37
N GLN A 67 3.22 16.90 5.94
CA GLN A 67 4.67 16.84 5.78
C GLN A 67 5.15 17.42 4.44
N ILE A 68 4.24 17.75 3.54
CA ILE A 68 4.56 18.30 2.23
C ILE A 68 4.52 19.83 2.32
N SER A 69 5.55 20.49 1.80
CA SER A 69 5.63 21.94 1.83
C SER A 69 4.51 22.62 1.03
N ALA A 70 4.04 23.78 1.52
CA ALA A 70 2.99 24.53 0.84
C ALA A 70 3.30 24.86 -0.64
N PRO A 71 4.54 25.21 -1.02
CA PRO A 71 4.88 25.41 -2.42
C PRO A 71 4.69 24.17 -3.31
N LEU A 72 4.98 22.96 -2.79
CA LEU A 72 4.72 21.72 -3.51
C LEU A 72 3.22 21.43 -3.60
N MET A 73 2.51 21.56 -2.47
CA MET A 73 1.07 21.31 -2.42
C MET A 73 0.30 22.20 -3.41
N SER A 74 0.70 23.45 -3.60
CA SER A 74 0.03 24.38 -4.53
C SER A 74 0.12 23.97 -6.01
N ARG A 75 1.02 23.05 -6.35
CA ARG A 75 1.23 22.57 -7.72
C ARG A 75 0.52 21.26 -8.03
N PHE A 76 -0.08 20.62 -7.01
CA PHE A 76 -0.83 19.38 -7.18
C PHE A 76 -2.34 19.61 -7.01
N ALA A 77 -3.11 18.94 -7.85
CA ALA A 77 -4.52 18.70 -7.56
C ALA A 77 -4.61 17.54 -6.55
N VAL A 78 -5.04 17.85 -5.33
CA VAL A 78 -5.09 16.86 -4.24
C VAL A 78 -6.36 16.05 -4.33
N ILE A 79 -6.23 14.73 -4.30
CA ILE A 79 -7.32 13.78 -4.20
C ILE A 79 -7.12 13.01 -2.89
N ASP A 80 -7.99 13.26 -1.92
CA ASP A 80 -7.98 12.52 -0.66
C ASP A 80 -8.65 11.15 -0.87
N ILE A 81 -7.94 10.08 -0.49
CA ILE A 81 -8.46 8.72 -0.48
C ILE A 81 -8.80 8.38 0.96
N PRO A 82 -10.09 8.22 1.31
CA PRO A 82 -10.48 7.90 2.67
C PRO A 82 -10.05 6.49 3.06
N ASP A 83 -9.89 6.25 4.36
CA ASP A 83 -9.70 4.91 4.89
C ASP A 83 -10.96 4.05 4.69
N TYR A 84 -10.74 2.75 4.64
CA TYR A 84 -11.83 1.78 4.56
C TYR A 84 -12.63 1.75 5.87
N THR A 85 -13.95 1.68 5.74
CA THR A 85 -14.84 1.38 6.85
C THR A 85 -14.67 -0.07 7.32
N GLU A 86 -15.13 -0.39 8.53
CA GLU A 86 -15.08 -1.76 9.04
C GLU A 86 -15.85 -2.75 8.15
N GLU A 87 -16.98 -2.33 7.60
CA GLU A 87 -17.75 -3.14 6.67
C GLU A 87 -16.99 -3.42 5.36
N GLU A 88 -16.32 -2.41 4.83
CA GLU A 88 -15.47 -2.59 3.65
C GLU A 88 -14.27 -3.48 3.96
N LYS A 89 -13.65 -3.33 5.14
CA LYS A 89 -12.56 -4.20 5.60
C LYS A 89 -13.01 -5.67 5.70
N LYS A 90 -14.22 -5.95 6.22
CA LYS A 90 -14.80 -7.30 6.24
C LYS A 90 -14.94 -7.89 4.85
N ILE A 91 -15.44 -7.10 3.90
CA ILE A 91 -15.60 -7.53 2.51
C ILE A 91 -14.23 -7.79 1.87
N ILE A 92 -13.28 -6.88 2.07
CA ILE A 92 -11.92 -7.02 1.53
C ILE A 92 -11.24 -8.26 2.10
N PHE A 93 -11.35 -8.48 3.39
CA PHE A 93 -10.74 -9.64 4.05
C PHE A 93 -11.32 -10.95 3.51
N SER A 94 -12.64 -11.09 3.56
CA SER A 94 -13.32 -12.36 3.23
C SER A 94 -13.30 -12.68 1.74
N ARG A 95 -13.43 -11.68 0.86
CA ARG A 95 -13.54 -11.88 -0.58
C ARG A 95 -12.24 -11.79 -1.35
N PHE A 96 -11.24 -11.11 -0.78
CA PHE A 96 -9.98 -10.83 -1.50
C PHE A 96 -8.74 -11.28 -0.72
N ALA A 97 -8.52 -10.83 0.52
CA ALA A 97 -7.29 -11.09 1.24
C ALA A 97 -7.12 -12.58 1.55
N LEU A 98 -8.05 -13.19 2.27
CA LEU A 98 -7.97 -14.61 2.64
C LEU A 98 -7.97 -15.55 1.43
N PRO A 99 -8.85 -15.42 0.43
CA PRO A 99 -8.80 -16.26 -0.77
C PRO A 99 -7.51 -16.11 -1.58
N LYS A 100 -6.96 -14.90 -1.68
CA LYS A 100 -5.69 -14.63 -2.36
C LYS A 100 -4.54 -15.39 -1.71
N VAL A 101 -4.47 -15.37 -0.36
CA VAL A 101 -3.46 -16.07 0.41
C VAL A 101 -3.63 -17.59 0.30
N MET A 102 -4.85 -18.10 0.48
CA MET A 102 -5.15 -19.53 0.32
C MET A 102 -4.73 -20.05 -1.06
N LYS A 103 -5.07 -19.30 -2.12
CA LYS A 103 -4.64 -19.65 -3.48
C LYS A 103 -3.11 -19.70 -3.63
N ARG A 104 -2.40 -18.74 -3.01
CA ARG A 104 -0.91 -18.72 -3.01
C ARG A 104 -0.32 -19.92 -2.28
N MET A 105 -0.98 -20.40 -1.24
CA MET A 105 -0.61 -21.59 -0.46
C MET A 105 -1.15 -22.90 -1.05
N SER A 106 -1.78 -22.85 -2.23
CA SER A 106 -2.41 -24.01 -2.90
C SER A 106 -3.49 -24.70 -2.06
N MET A 107 -4.15 -23.95 -1.18
CA MET A 107 -5.25 -24.42 -0.34
C MET A 107 -6.58 -24.32 -1.07
N LYS A 108 -7.50 -25.23 -0.76
CA LYS A 108 -8.87 -25.19 -1.22
C LYS A 108 -9.74 -24.31 -0.31
N PRO A 109 -10.80 -23.69 -0.83
CA PRO A 109 -11.68 -22.82 -0.04
C PRO A 109 -12.30 -23.49 1.19
N GLU A 110 -12.56 -24.78 1.13
CA GLU A 110 -13.14 -25.57 2.22
C GLU A 110 -12.14 -25.94 3.33
N GLU A 111 -10.84 -25.81 3.10
CA GLU A 111 -9.80 -26.21 4.05
C GLU A 111 -9.59 -25.19 5.17
N CYS A 112 -9.88 -23.90 4.89
CA CYS A 112 -9.77 -22.82 5.88
C CYS A 112 -11.08 -22.02 5.88
N VAL A 113 -11.87 -22.17 6.91
CA VAL A 113 -13.16 -21.51 7.06
C VAL A 113 -13.10 -20.54 8.23
N LEU A 114 -13.49 -19.29 7.99
CA LEU A 114 -13.60 -18.27 9.01
C LEU A 114 -15.08 -18.02 9.30
N THR A 115 -15.47 -18.11 10.56
CA THR A 115 -16.84 -17.79 10.96
C THR A 115 -17.10 -16.28 10.94
N PRO A 116 -18.36 -15.82 10.87
CA PRO A 116 -18.67 -14.39 10.97
C PRO A 116 -18.10 -13.74 12.25
N GLU A 117 -18.20 -14.44 13.39
CA GLU A 117 -17.68 -13.98 14.67
C GLU A 117 -16.14 -13.92 14.67
N GLY A 118 -15.48 -14.91 14.05
CA GLY A 118 -14.04 -14.88 13.84
C GLY A 118 -13.59 -13.71 12.97
N LEU A 119 -14.35 -13.42 11.90
CA LEU A 119 -14.10 -12.26 11.06
C LEU A 119 -14.23 -10.94 11.83
N ASP A 120 -15.24 -10.83 12.71
CA ASP A 120 -15.44 -9.64 13.54
C ASP A 120 -14.21 -9.38 14.43
N ILE A 121 -13.64 -10.42 15.05
CA ILE A 121 -12.41 -10.30 15.85
C ILE A 121 -11.21 -9.87 14.99
N VAL A 122 -11.07 -10.42 13.78
CA VAL A 122 -9.99 -9.97 12.87
C VAL A 122 -10.09 -8.47 12.62
N ILE A 123 -11.27 -7.96 12.33
CA ILE A 123 -11.48 -6.54 12.03
C ILE A 123 -11.31 -5.68 13.28
N GLU A 124 -11.80 -6.11 14.44
CA GLU A 124 -11.65 -5.40 15.71
C GLU A 124 -10.17 -5.20 16.07
N LYS A 125 -9.35 -6.24 15.96
CA LYS A 125 -7.89 -6.16 16.21
C LYS A 125 -7.14 -5.22 15.28
N HIS A 126 -7.70 -4.96 14.10
CA HIS A 126 -7.16 -4.03 13.10
C HIS A 126 -7.99 -2.74 12.99
N SER A 127 -8.84 -2.47 14.00
CA SER A 127 -9.57 -1.21 14.13
C SER A 127 -8.60 -0.06 14.39
N GLY A 128 -8.80 1.07 13.70
CA GLY A 128 -7.91 2.23 13.80
C GLY A 128 -6.60 2.14 13.03
N ILE A 129 -6.29 1.01 12.39
CA ILE A 129 -5.13 0.89 11.50
C ILE A 129 -5.55 1.24 10.08
N SER A 130 -4.82 2.17 9.47
CA SER A 130 -5.08 2.63 8.11
C SER A 130 -4.65 1.60 7.07
N GLY A 131 -5.46 1.42 6.03
CA GLY A 131 -5.17 0.52 4.91
C GLY A 131 -5.53 -0.95 5.16
N ILE A 132 -5.00 -1.83 4.31
CA ILE A 132 -5.32 -3.27 4.29
C ILE A 132 -4.11 -4.19 4.46
N ARG A 133 -2.90 -3.62 4.62
CA ARG A 133 -1.67 -4.43 4.70
C ARG A 133 -1.68 -5.39 5.88
N ASP A 134 -2.13 -4.90 7.05
CA ASP A 134 -2.18 -5.71 8.27
C ASP A 134 -3.28 -6.77 8.19
N LEU A 135 -4.37 -6.49 7.46
CA LEU A 135 -5.39 -7.50 7.14
C LEU A 135 -4.84 -8.60 6.23
N GLU A 136 -3.98 -8.27 5.27
CA GLU A 136 -3.31 -9.29 4.45
C GLU A 136 -2.36 -10.15 5.30
N GLN A 137 -1.65 -9.56 6.27
CA GLN A 137 -0.82 -10.32 7.21
C GLN A 137 -1.67 -11.23 8.12
N ALA A 138 -2.80 -10.73 8.63
CA ALA A 138 -3.71 -11.56 9.41
C ALA A 138 -4.24 -12.74 8.59
N ALA A 139 -4.57 -12.53 7.32
CA ALA A 139 -4.96 -13.61 6.41
C ALA A 139 -3.84 -14.64 6.22
N GLU A 140 -2.58 -14.18 6.13
CA GLU A 140 -1.42 -15.08 6.07
C GLU A 140 -1.26 -15.92 7.34
N HIS A 141 -1.41 -15.34 8.51
CA HIS A 141 -1.34 -16.07 9.77
C HIS A 141 -2.45 -17.12 9.89
N ILE A 142 -3.68 -16.78 9.53
CA ILE A 142 -4.83 -17.68 9.59
C ILE A 142 -4.63 -18.84 8.59
N ALA A 143 -4.29 -18.55 7.34
CA ALA A 143 -4.08 -19.57 6.33
C ALA A 143 -2.87 -20.47 6.63
N ALA A 144 -1.77 -19.89 7.14
CA ALA A 144 -0.58 -20.67 7.53
C ALA A 144 -0.90 -21.62 8.71
N ASN A 145 -1.66 -21.15 9.71
CA ASN A 145 -2.09 -22.01 10.81
C ASN A 145 -3.01 -23.13 10.32
N ALA A 146 -3.96 -22.84 9.43
CA ALA A 146 -4.82 -23.85 8.83
C ALA A 146 -3.98 -24.91 8.10
N LEU A 147 -3.05 -24.49 7.25
CA LEU A 147 -2.18 -25.39 6.50
C LEU A 147 -1.33 -26.25 7.44
N TYR A 148 -0.75 -25.66 8.48
CA TYR A 148 -0.01 -26.40 9.50
C TYR A 148 -0.87 -27.49 10.16
N GLN A 149 -2.10 -27.17 10.55
CA GLN A 149 -2.98 -28.15 11.19
C GLN A 149 -3.39 -29.27 10.22
N ILE A 150 -3.61 -28.95 8.95
CA ILE A 150 -3.93 -29.94 7.92
C ILE A 150 -2.75 -30.90 7.72
N GLU A 151 -1.55 -30.39 7.57
CA GLU A 151 -0.37 -31.19 7.28
C GLU A 151 0.13 -31.99 8.51
N VAL A 152 0.13 -31.39 9.69
CA VAL A 152 0.69 -32.01 10.91
C VAL A 152 -0.33 -32.84 11.68
N ASN A 153 -1.56 -32.31 11.82
CA ASN A 153 -2.61 -32.97 12.60
C ASN A 153 -3.56 -33.80 11.72
N HIS A 154 -3.34 -33.81 10.40
CA HIS A 154 -4.12 -34.58 9.42
C HIS A 154 -5.63 -34.29 9.47
N VAL A 155 -6.01 -33.05 9.81
CA VAL A 155 -7.39 -32.58 9.72
C VAL A 155 -7.72 -32.21 8.29
N LYS A 156 -8.99 -32.34 7.89
CA LYS A 156 -9.41 -31.98 6.53
C LYS A 156 -9.80 -30.53 6.35
N GLN A 157 -10.14 -29.89 7.46
CA GLN A 157 -10.65 -28.54 7.51
C GLN A 157 -10.33 -27.92 8.87
N VAL A 158 -10.04 -26.62 8.87
CA VAL A 158 -9.90 -25.82 10.09
C VAL A 158 -10.93 -24.70 10.06
N VAL A 159 -11.71 -24.59 11.12
CA VAL A 159 -12.71 -23.53 11.31
C VAL A 159 -12.21 -22.56 12.36
N PHE A 160 -12.05 -21.32 11.97
CA PHE A 160 -11.62 -20.24 12.84
C PHE A 160 -12.84 -19.48 13.37
N ASP A 161 -13.20 -19.73 14.61
CA ASP A 161 -14.17 -18.98 15.39
C ASP A 161 -13.51 -17.80 16.13
N ALA A 162 -14.29 -17.06 16.91
CA ALA A 162 -13.80 -15.91 17.66
C ALA A 162 -12.65 -16.26 18.63
N GLU A 163 -12.79 -17.38 19.38
CA GLU A 163 -11.79 -17.81 20.37
C GLU A 163 -10.47 -18.20 19.69
N MET A 164 -10.55 -18.93 18.60
CA MET A 164 -9.38 -19.38 17.86
C MET A 164 -8.63 -18.22 17.19
N VAL A 165 -9.36 -17.26 16.63
CA VAL A 165 -8.78 -16.04 16.07
C VAL A 165 -8.16 -15.19 17.16
N GLU A 166 -8.85 -15.01 18.29
CA GLU A 166 -8.32 -14.26 19.44
C GLU A 166 -6.99 -14.82 19.92
N LYS A 167 -6.88 -16.15 20.02
CA LYS A 167 -5.66 -16.84 20.45
C LYS A 167 -4.53 -16.76 19.41
N LEU A 168 -4.89 -16.76 18.13
CA LEU A 168 -3.90 -16.76 17.05
C LEU A 168 -3.29 -15.38 16.80
N LEU A 169 -4.11 -14.32 16.90
CA LEU A 169 -3.73 -12.94 16.59
C LEU A 169 -3.50 -12.08 17.85
N GLY A 170 -3.64 -12.67 19.05
CA GLY A 170 -3.49 -12.01 20.35
C GLY A 170 -2.08 -11.67 20.76
#